data_e900c910f582ac0a07a01854f3a90af0
#
_entry.id   e900c910f582ac0a07a01854f3a90af0
#
_cell.length_a   1.000
_cell.length_b   1.000
_cell.length_c   1.000
_cell.angle_alpha   90.00
_cell.angle_beta   90.00
_cell.angle_gamma   90.00
#
_symmetry.space_group_name_H-M   'P 1'
#
loop_
_entity.id
_entity.type
_entity.pdbx_description
1 polymer ?
#
loop_
_entity_poly.entity_id
_entity_poly.type
_entity_poly.pdbx_seq_one_letter_code
_entity_poly.pdbx_strand_id
1 'polypeptide(L)'
;EQLAAIKGGSLPVAEKQRYGQYVQGFNDINGLRERLDKVSSHLRRFAPEVDEGYLNPEFETDWHDRLLDLGISALKSGITSVLTIGSGRGEIFGSWKGVGVEQQGHNLGHMKQPNNPIWIKIRQYNSRMLAKLVQELESVPEGSGTMMDNTLIVYTSNNADYQHTSGKNWPIMLLGNYDGAFKTGCFTQLDGKRPINALYTSILRASGVVGVDRYMSDKMAAKFDSGAGPIKEILT
;
A
#
# COMPACT_ATOMS: atom_id res chain seq x y z
N GLU A 1 16.86 31.44 -17.91
CA GLU A 1 16.66 32.50 -18.92
C GLU A 1 16.22 31.89 -20.27
N GLN A 2 16.90 30.88 -20.82
CA GLN A 2 16.49 30.21 -22.07
C GLN A 2 15.08 29.59 -22.00
N LEU A 3 14.68 29.07 -20.85
CA LEU A 3 13.35 28.50 -20.61
C LEU A 3 12.22 29.55 -20.65
N ALA A 4 12.50 30.79 -20.24
CA ALA A 4 11.54 31.88 -20.30
C ALA A 4 11.33 32.37 -21.74
N ALA A 5 12.39 32.38 -22.55
CA ALA A 5 12.33 32.75 -23.96
C ALA A 5 11.47 31.77 -24.81
N ILE A 6 11.51 30.48 -24.50
CA ILE A 6 10.71 29.45 -25.18
C ILE A 6 9.21 29.58 -24.82
N LYS A 7 8.86 29.98 -23.59
CA LYS A 7 7.45 30.20 -23.20
C LYS A 7 6.78 31.35 -23.96
N GLY A 8 7.53 32.35 -24.43
CA GLY A 8 7.05 33.50 -25.19
C GLY A 8 6.93 33.26 -26.71
N GLY A 9 7.47 32.16 -27.21
CA GLY A 9 7.52 31.83 -28.60
C GLY A 9 6.21 31.24 -29.17
N SER A 10 6.06 31.32 -30.50
CA SER A 10 4.91 30.80 -31.26
C SER A 10 4.99 29.28 -31.48
N LEU A 11 5.04 28.49 -30.40
CA LEU A 11 5.02 27.03 -30.51
C LEU A 11 3.59 26.51 -30.69
N PRO A 12 3.37 25.45 -31.51
CA PRO A 12 2.12 24.73 -31.57
C PRO A 12 1.63 24.27 -30.22
N VAL A 13 0.31 24.19 -30.00
CA VAL A 13 -0.29 23.82 -28.70
C VAL A 13 0.24 22.49 -28.17
N ALA A 14 0.37 21.48 -29.05
CA ALA A 14 0.88 20.16 -28.66
C ALA A 14 2.34 20.20 -28.18
N GLU A 15 3.18 21.04 -28.78
CA GLU A 15 4.56 21.21 -28.36
C GLU A 15 4.68 22.00 -27.05
N LYS A 16 3.81 22.99 -26.83
CA LYS A 16 3.72 23.68 -25.53
C LYS A 16 3.34 22.72 -24.40
N GLN A 17 2.41 21.81 -24.67
CA GLN A 17 2.03 20.77 -23.69
C GLN A 17 3.18 19.81 -23.39
N ARG A 18 3.86 19.29 -24.41
CA ARG A 18 5.04 18.42 -24.23
C ARG A 18 6.15 19.11 -23.46
N TYR A 19 6.41 20.35 -23.78
CA TYR A 19 7.39 21.17 -23.10
C TYR A 19 6.99 21.41 -21.64
N GLY A 20 5.74 21.70 -21.36
CA GLY A 20 5.21 21.81 -20.00
C GLY A 20 5.41 20.54 -19.18
N GLN A 21 5.12 19.37 -19.74
CA GLN A 21 5.37 18.07 -19.12
C GLN A 21 6.85 17.82 -18.86
N TYR A 22 7.73 18.18 -19.79
CA TYR A 22 9.18 18.05 -19.60
C TYR A 22 9.69 18.93 -18.46
N VAL A 23 9.26 20.18 -18.41
CA VAL A 23 9.64 21.11 -17.32
C VAL A 23 9.10 20.62 -15.98
N GLN A 24 7.87 20.12 -15.96
CA GLN A 24 7.29 19.55 -14.75
C GLN A 24 8.10 18.33 -14.26
N GLY A 25 8.41 17.39 -15.16
CA GLY A 25 9.24 16.23 -14.82
C GLY A 25 10.62 16.61 -14.28
N PHE A 26 11.25 17.65 -14.84
CA PHE A 26 12.52 18.16 -14.34
C PHE A 26 12.41 18.80 -12.95
N ASN A 27 11.33 19.56 -12.71
CA ASN A 27 11.06 20.13 -11.38
C ASN A 27 10.77 19.05 -10.35
N ASP A 28 10.06 17.98 -10.75
CA ASP A 28 9.76 16.83 -9.89
C ASP A 28 11.06 16.10 -9.47
N ILE A 29 12.00 15.92 -10.42
CA ILE A 29 13.33 15.33 -10.13
C ILE A 29 14.12 16.22 -9.17
N ASN A 30 14.15 17.52 -9.39
CA ASN A 30 14.83 18.45 -8.47
C ASN A 30 14.18 18.46 -7.08
N GLY A 31 12.86 18.46 -7.00
CA GLY A 31 12.14 18.36 -5.74
C GLY A 31 12.39 17.03 -5.01
N LEU A 32 12.56 15.92 -5.74
CA LEU A 32 12.97 14.64 -5.16
C LEU A 32 14.41 14.72 -4.61
N ARG A 33 15.35 15.29 -5.36
CA ARG A 33 16.73 15.47 -4.91
C ARG A 33 16.81 16.29 -3.63
N GLU A 34 16.11 17.43 -3.57
CA GLU A 34 16.05 18.25 -2.36
C GLU A 34 15.47 17.52 -1.16
N ARG A 35 14.43 16.68 -1.39
CA ARG A 35 13.87 15.82 -0.33
C ARG A 35 14.86 14.77 0.13
N LEU A 36 15.57 14.11 -0.79
CA LEU A 36 16.60 13.12 -0.46
C LEU A 36 17.73 13.74 0.35
N ASP A 37 18.16 14.95 -0.01
CA ASP A 37 19.20 15.68 0.74
C ASP A 37 18.74 16.00 2.18
N LYS A 38 17.48 16.43 2.34
CA LYS A 38 16.89 16.72 3.67
C LYS A 38 16.76 15.48 4.55
N VAL A 39 16.40 14.33 3.96
CA VAL A 39 16.21 13.07 4.70
C VAL A 39 17.46 12.20 4.75
N SER A 40 18.58 12.63 4.17
CA SER A 40 19.79 11.81 4.03
C SER A 40 20.34 11.29 5.36
N SER A 41 20.24 12.09 6.44
CA SER A 41 20.63 11.67 7.78
C SER A 41 19.71 10.59 8.36
N HIS A 42 18.40 10.72 8.12
CA HIS A 42 17.39 9.73 8.51
C HIS A 42 17.56 8.45 7.68
N LEU A 43 17.81 8.58 6.38
CA LEU A 43 18.10 7.43 5.52
C LEU A 43 19.23 6.59 6.08
N ARG A 44 20.37 7.21 6.42
CA ARG A 44 21.53 6.50 6.99
C ARG A 44 21.21 5.82 8.33
N ARG A 45 20.31 6.42 9.12
CA ARG A 45 19.89 5.86 10.42
C ARG A 45 18.99 4.63 10.28
N PHE A 46 18.13 4.63 9.28
CA PHE A 46 17.08 3.61 9.13
C PHE A 46 17.33 2.65 7.96
N ALA A 47 18.33 2.92 7.11
CA ALA A 47 18.65 2.03 6.00
C ALA A 47 19.03 0.63 6.53
N PRO A 48 18.44 -0.43 5.99
CA PRO A 48 18.82 -1.78 6.36
C PRO A 48 20.24 -2.07 5.84
N GLU A 49 20.94 -2.97 6.51
CA GLU A 49 22.18 -3.50 5.97
C GLU A 49 21.90 -4.26 4.67
N VAL A 50 22.72 -3.99 3.64
CA VAL A 50 22.58 -4.65 2.35
C VAL A 50 23.34 -5.97 2.39
N ASP A 51 22.64 -7.06 2.17
CA ASP A 51 23.21 -8.41 2.06
C ASP A 51 22.83 -9.07 0.71
N GLU A 52 23.39 -10.24 0.44
CA GLU A 52 23.13 -10.98 -0.81
C GLU A 52 21.67 -11.41 -0.95
N GLY A 53 20.92 -11.53 0.12
CA GLY A 53 19.50 -11.88 0.12
C GLY A 53 18.60 -10.87 -0.57
N TYR A 54 19.07 -9.63 -0.83
CA TYR A 54 18.35 -8.71 -1.71
C TYR A 54 18.45 -9.10 -3.18
N LEU A 55 19.56 -9.70 -3.59
CA LEU A 55 19.83 -10.07 -4.98
C LEU A 55 19.58 -11.56 -5.23
N ASN A 56 19.97 -12.41 -4.30
CA ASN A 56 19.92 -13.86 -4.40
C ASN A 56 19.23 -14.46 -3.15
N PRO A 57 17.93 -14.24 -2.96
CA PRO A 57 17.21 -14.80 -1.83
C PRO A 57 17.15 -16.34 -1.98
N GLU A 58 17.40 -17.05 -0.89
CA GLU A 58 17.23 -18.50 -0.86
C GLU A 58 15.76 -18.89 -1.02
N PHE A 59 14.89 -18.14 -0.33
CA PHE A 59 13.44 -18.30 -0.40
C PHE A 59 12.75 -16.97 -0.73
N GLU A 60 11.59 -17.05 -1.34
CA GLU A 60 10.79 -15.85 -1.64
C GLU A 60 10.36 -15.11 -0.37
N THR A 61 10.16 -15.81 0.73
CA THR A 61 9.86 -15.21 2.05
C THR A 61 11.02 -14.35 2.57
N ASP A 62 12.27 -14.73 2.33
CA ASP A 62 13.44 -13.94 2.70
C ASP A 62 13.46 -12.61 1.95
N TRP A 63 13.09 -12.66 0.68
CA TRP A 63 12.97 -11.47 -0.12
C TRP A 63 11.84 -10.55 0.34
N HIS A 64 10.68 -11.13 0.70
CA HIS A 64 9.58 -10.37 1.29
C HIS A 64 9.98 -9.66 2.58
N ASP A 65 10.70 -10.34 3.47
CA ASP A 65 11.18 -9.77 4.72
C ASP A 65 12.10 -8.57 4.45
N ARG A 66 13.03 -8.70 3.52
CA ARG A 66 13.93 -7.62 3.13
C ARG A 66 13.23 -6.45 2.46
N LEU A 67 12.27 -6.73 1.58
CA LEU A 67 11.45 -5.67 0.96
C LEU A 67 10.61 -4.93 2.01
N LEU A 68 10.13 -5.64 3.03
CA LEU A 68 9.44 -5.00 4.16
C LEU A 68 10.41 -4.08 4.92
N ASP A 69 11.62 -4.51 5.23
CA ASP A 69 12.64 -3.69 5.89
C ASP A 69 12.98 -2.43 5.10
N LEU A 70 13.15 -2.57 3.79
CA LEU A 70 13.37 -1.45 2.91
C LEU A 70 12.17 -0.48 2.91
N GLY A 71 10.96 -1.00 2.84
CA GLY A 71 9.74 -0.22 2.89
C GLY A 71 9.56 0.52 4.22
N ILE A 72 9.81 -0.15 5.33
CA ILE A 72 9.81 0.46 6.68
C ILE A 72 10.84 1.60 6.75
N SER A 73 12.05 1.36 6.26
CA SER A 73 13.10 2.38 6.24
C SER A 73 12.71 3.60 5.41
N ALA A 74 12.06 3.39 4.28
CA ALA A 74 11.56 4.45 3.42
C ALA A 74 10.46 5.29 4.11
N LEU A 75 9.55 4.66 4.85
CA LEU A 75 8.55 5.36 5.66
C LEU A 75 9.22 6.15 6.80
N LYS A 76 10.04 5.48 7.62
CA LYS A 76 10.71 6.09 8.80
C LYS A 76 11.62 7.26 8.43
N SER A 77 12.23 7.22 7.25
CA SER A 77 13.08 8.31 6.76
C SER A 77 12.32 9.44 6.08
N GLY A 78 11.00 9.29 5.84
CA GLY A 78 10.19 10.31 5.18
C GLY A 78 10.38 10.39 3.66
N ILE A 79 11.01 9.37 3.02
CA ILE A 79 11.10 9.31 1.56
C ILE A 79 9.72 9.20 0.93
N THR A 80 8.87 8.41 1.55
CA THR A 80 7.48 8.21 1.10
C THR A 80 6.51 8.21 2.27
N SER A 81 5.29 8.66 2.02
CA SER A 81 4.17 8.53 2.96
C SER A 81 3.23 7.39 2.56
N VAL A 82 3.50 6.72 1.44
CA VAL A 82 2.66 5.62 0.93
C VAL A 82 3.54 4.45 0.54
N LEU A 83 3.22 3.28 1.08
CA LEU A 83 3.90 2.03 0.78
C LEU A 83 2.88 0.98 0.36
N THR A 84 3.16 0.28 -0.72
CA THR A 84 2.39 -0.91 -1.12
C THR A 84 3.33 -2.10 -1.21
N ILE A 85 3.03 -3.16 -0.47
CA ILE A 85 3.78 -4.41 -0.50
C ILE A 85 2.87 -5.51 -0.99
N GLY A 86 3.29 -6.20 -2.06
CA GLY A 86 2.61 -7.39 -2.57
C GLY A 86 3.40 -8.64 -2.24
N SER A 87 2.72 -9.69 -1.81
CA SER A 87 3.31 -11.04 -1.73
C SER A 87 3.17 -11.72 -3.08
N GLY A 88 4.28 -12.22 -3.61
CA GLY A 88 4.28 -12.96 -4.86
C GLY A 88 5.19 -12.34 -5.93
N ARG A 89 5.71 -13.18 -6.76
CA ARG A 89 6.66 -12.88 -7.84
C ARG A 89 5.90 -12.72 -9.16
N GLY A 90 5.28 -11.58 -9.41
CA GLY A 90 4.58 -11.31 -10.68
C GLY A 90 3.34 -12.18 -10.92
N GLU A 91 3.25 -13.34 -10.33
CA GLU A 91 2.04 -14.12 -10.16
C GLU A 91 1.52 -13.96 -8.72
N ILE A 92 0.24 -14.11 -8.57
CA ILE A 92 -0.50 -13.78 -7.36
C ILE A 92 -0.05 -14.59 -6.13
N PHE A 93 0.64 -15.71 -6.33
CA PHE A 93 1.02 -16.64 -5.28
C PHE A 93 2.47 -17.07 -5.43
N GLY A 94 3.24 -16.64 -4.49
CA GLY A 94 4.62 -17.02 -4.40
C GLY A 94 4.86 -18.39 -3.79
N SER A 95 6.11 -18.70 -3.63
CA SER A 95 6.57 -19.89 -2.92
C SER A 95 6.58 -19.62 -1.41
N TRP A 96 6.09 -20.57 -0.63
CA TRP A 96 6.06 -20.52 0.81
C TRP A 96 7.09 -21.47 1.47
N LYS A 97 8.08 -21.90 0.72
CA LYS A 97 9.12 -22.84 1.19
C LYS A 97 9.86 -22.35 2.42
N GLY A 98 10.12 -21.06 2.53
CA GLY A 98 10.79 -20.48 3.71
C GLY A 98 9.99 -20.60 5.03
N VAL A 99 8.70 -20.95 4.97
CA VAL A 99 7.90 -21.31 6.13
C VAL A 99 7.52 -22.80 6.17
N GLY A 100 8.26 -23.64 5.41
CA GLY A 100 8.09 -25.08 5.39
C GLY A 100 6.78 -25.53 4.73
N VAL A 101 6.38 -24.83 3.66
CA VAL A 101 5.22 -25.18 2.84
C VAL A 101 5.70 -25.43 1.41
N GLU A 102 5.69 -26.71 1.02
CA GLU A 102 6.20 -27.16 -0.28
C GLU A 102 5.22 -26.94 -1.43
N GLN A 103 3.94 -26.80 -1.14
CA GLN A 103 2.91 -26.61 -2.15
C GLN A 103 3.08 -25.25 -2.83
N GLN A 104 2.87 -25.24 -4.15
CA GLN A 104 2.81 -24.02 -4.91
C GLN A 104 1.66 -23.12 -4.43
N GLY A 105 1.94 -21.84 -4.26
CA GLY A 105 0.98 -20.89 -3.72
C GLY A 105 -0.34 -20.82 -4.50
N HIS A 106 -0.29 -20.91 -5.84
CA HIS A 106 -1.49 -20.96 -6.67
C HIS A 106 -2.43 -22.14 -6.29
N ASN A 107 -1.88 -23.34 -6.15
CA ASN A 107 -2.64 -24.51 -5.76
C ASN A 107 -3.23 -24.39 -4.35
N LEU A 108 -2.50 -23.74 -3.44
CA LEU A 108 -3.03 -23.43 -2.11
C LEU A 108 -4.26 -22.54 -2.18
N GLY A 109 -4.31 -21.57 -3.08
CA GLY A 109 -5.45 -20.68 -3.27
C GLY A 109 -6.76 -21.42 -3.64
N HIS A 110 -6.68 -22.63 -4.17
CA HIS A 110 -7.84 -23.48 -4.47
C HIS A 110 -8.28 -24.37 -3.30
N MET A 111 -7.50 -24.45 -2.22
CA MET A 111 -7.81 -25.30 -1.08
C MET A 111 -8.90 -24.67 -0.19
N LYS A 112 -10.06 -25.31 -0.12
CA LYS A 112 -11.22 -24.85 0.67
C LYS A 112 -11.18 -25.32 2.14
N GLN A 113 -10.03 -25.36 2.74
CA GLN A 113 -9.85 -25.87 4.11
C GLN A 113 -9.25 -24.76 5.01
N PRO A 114 -10.08 -23.88 5.60
CA PRO A 114 -9.60 -22.72 6.35
C PRO A 114 -8.74 -23.09 7.56
N ASN A 115 -8.93 -24.28 8.14
CA ASN A 115 -8.20 -24.79 9.28
C ASN A 115 -7.02 -25.70 8.92
N ASN A 116 -6.64 -25.76 7.64
CA ASN A 116 -5.49 -26.54 7.21
C ASN A 116 -4.21 -25.97 7.86
N PRO A 117 -3.34 -26.80 8.45
CA PRO A 117 -2.09 -26.35 9.09
C PRO A 117 -1.19 -25.51 8.16
N ILE A 118 -1.26 -25.74 6.86
CA ILE A 118 -0.51 -24.94 5.86
C ILE A 118 -0.96 -23.48 5.90
N TRP A 119 -2.27 -23.23 5.90
CA TRP A 119 -2.80 -21.88 6.00
C TRP A 119 -2.47 -21.21 7.33
N ILE A 120 -2.39 -21.97 8.41
CA ILE A 120 -1.98 -21.45 9.72
C ILE A 120 -0.54 -20.92 9.62
N LYS A 121 0.39 -21.69 9.04
CA LYS A 121 1.77 -21.25 8.86
C LYS A 121 1.88 -19.94 8.04
N ILE A 122 1.18 -19.88 6.91
CA ILE A 122 1.17 -18.69 6.04
C ILE A 122 0.59 -17.47 6.78
N ARG A 123 -0.53 -17.65 7.47
CA ARG A 123 -1.16 -16.57 8.25
C ARG A 123 -0.26 -16.10 9.40
N GLN A 124 0.42 -17.01 10.09
CA GLN A 124 1.40 -16.68 11.12
C GLN A 124 2.57 -15.87 10.55
N TYR A 125 3.06 -16.23 9.38
CA TYR A 125 4.11 -15.47 8.70
C TYR A 125 3.61 -14.03 8.40
N ASN A 126 2.47 -13.89 7.75
CA ASN A 126 1.90 -12.58 7.44
C ASN A 126 1.62 -11.74 8.70
N SER A 127 1.13 -12.38 9.77
CA SER A 127 0.89 -11.69 11.04
C SER A 127 2.19 -11.20 11.69
N ARG A 128 3.29 -11.96 11.58
CA ARG A 128 4.61 -11.50 12.04
C ARG A 128 5.11 -10.30 11.25
N MET A 129 4.93 -10.29 9.94
CA MET A 129 5.28 -9.14 9.10
C MET A 129 4.48 -7.89 9.49
N LEU A 130 3.17 -8.04 9.71
CA LEU A 130 2.33 -6.93 10.18
C LEU A 130 2.74 -6.45 11.58
N ALA A 131 3.01 -7.36 12.50
CA ALA A 131 3.46 -7.02 13.85
C ALA A 131 4.80 -6.26 13.82
N LYS A 132 5.76 -6.70 12.98
CA LYS A 132 7.03 -6.00 12.76
C LYS A 132 6.79 -4.59 12.26
N LEU A 133 5.95 -4.42 11.23
CA LEU A 133 5.64 -3.09 10.68
C LEU A 133 5.05 -2.17 11.76
N VAL A 134 4.08 -2.65 12.54
CA VAL A 134 3.47 -1.87 13.63
C VAL A 134 4.53 -1.47 14.66
N GLN A 135 5.32 -2.42 15.17
CA GLN A 135 6.36 -2.17 16.17
C GLN A 135 7.39 -1.15 15.69
N GLU A 136 7.80 -1.26 14.43
CA GLU A 136 8.76 -0.33 13.83
C GLU A 136 8.19 1.10 13.71
N LEU A 137 6.93 1.26 13.36
CA LEU A 137 6.27 2.57 13.31
C LEU A 137 6.00 3.14 14.71
N GLU A 138 5.65 2.30 15.69
CA GLU A 138 5.51 2.69 17.09
C GLU A 138 6.85 3.17 17.71
N SER A 139 7.98 2.68 17.20
CA SER A 139 9.31 3.08 17.67
C SER A 139 9.72 4.50 17.25
N VAL A 140 8.99 5.15 16.36
CA VAL A 140 9.33 6.48 15.82
C VAL A 140 8.41 7.52 16.44
N PRO A 141 8.93 8.42 17.29
CA PRO A 141 8.15 9.55 17.80
C PRO A 141 7.70 10.48 16.66
N GLU A 142 6.43 10.86 16.66
CA GLU A 142 5.86 11.80 15.71
C GLU A 142 4.78 12.64 16.39
N GLY A 143 4.95 13.95 16.40
CA GLY A 143 4.06 14.86 17.13
C GLY A 143 4.00 14.55 18.63
N SER A 144 2.80 14.33 19.16
CA SER A 144 2.57 13.94 20.56
C SER A 144 2.51 12.41 20.76
N GLY A 145 2.64 11.64 19.70
CA GLY A 145 2.54 10.18 19.69
C GLY A 145 3.68 9.54 18.91
N THR A 146 3.34 8.56 18.12
CA THR A 146 4.24 7.79 17.27
C THR A 146 3.81 7.87 15.81
N MET A 147 4.67 7.45 14.90
CA MET A 147 4.33 7.36 13.48
C MET A 147 3.13 6.41 13.24
N MET A 148 2.94 5.41 14.11
CA MET A 148 1.80 4.48 14.00
C MET A 148 0.46 5.19 14.25
N ASP A 149 0.41 6.19 15.12
CA ASP A 149 -0.82 6.93 15.40
C ASP A 149 -1.33 7.70 14.16
N ASN A 150 -0.41 8.13 13.29
CA ASN A 150 -0.70 8.84 12.05
C ASN A 150 -0.74 7.91 10.82
N THR A 151 -0.68 6.60 11.01
CA THR A 151 -0.61 5.62 9.93
C THR A 151 -1.90 4.78 9.85
N LEU A 152 -2.30 4.44 8.64
CA LEU A 152 -3.28 3.39 8.36
C LEU A 152 -2.61 2.27 7.59
N ILE A 153 -2.60 1.07 8.15
CA ILE A 153 -2.18 -0.14 7.45
C ILE A 153 -3.44 -0.86 6.97
N VAL A 154 -3.53 -1.06 5.66
CA VAL A 154 -4.61 -1.84 5.04
C VAL A 154 -4.05 -3.20 4.63
N TYR A 155 -4.43 -4.23 5.37
CA TYR A 155 -4.07 -5.61 5.03
C TYR A 155 -5.25 -6.31 4.39
N THR A 156 -5.04 -6.78 3.18
CA THR A 156 -6.07 -7.45 2.39
C THR A 156 -5.45 -8.47 1.44
N SER A 157 -6.28 -9.27 0.81
CA SER A 157 -5.91 -10.20 -0.25
C SER A 157 -6.45 -9.69 -1.59
N ASN A 158 -5.95 -10.23 -2.68
CA ASN A 158 -6.51 -10.01 -4.02
C ASN A 158 -7.74 -10.90 -4.31
N ASN A 159 -8.08 -11.79 -3.39
CA ASN A 159 -9.24 -12.67 -3.47
C ASN A 159 -10.04 -12.62 -2.17
N ALA A 160 -11.31 -12.98 -2.24
CA ALA A 160 -12.19 -13.07 -1.09
C ALA A 160 -12.02 -14.40 -0.34
N ASP A 161 -12.98 -15.31 -0.46
CA ASP A 161 -12.98 -16.57 0.30
C ASP A 161 -11.85 -17.51 -0.13
N TYR A 162 -11.64 -17.66 -1.44
CA TYR A 162 -10.57 -18.44 -2.05
C TYR A 162 -10.38 -17.98 -3.50
N GLN A 163 -9.38 -18.52 -4.16
CA GLN A 163 -9.01 -18.12 -5.51
C GLN A 163 -10.15 -18.27 -6.53
N HIS A 164 -10.26 -17.33 -7.45
CA HIS A 164 -11.28 -17.27 -8.50
C HIS A 164 -12.71 -17.22 -7.98
N THR A 165 -12.92 -16.64 -6.81
CA THR A 165 -14.27 -16.52 -6.23
C THR A 165 -15.02 -15.30 -6.75
N SER A 166 -16.29 -15.22 -6.34
CA SER A 166 -17.19 -14.12 -6.70
C SER A 166 -16.87 -12.77 -6.04
N GLY A 167 -15.81 -12.65 -5.25
CA GLY A 167 -15.47 -11.44 -4.51
C GLY A 167 -16.38 -11.13 -3.31
N LYS A 168 -17.18 -12.10 -2.85
CA LYS A 168 -18.00 -11.96 -1.65
C LYS A 168 -17.18 -12.22 -0.39
N ASN A 169 -17.59 -11.63 0.73
CA ASN A 169 -16.95 -11.82 2.05
C ASN A 169 -15.45 -11.50 2.01
N TRP A 170 -15.10 -10.39 1.39
CA TRP A 170 -13.70 -10.00 1.27
C TRP A 170 -13.14 -9.54 2.62
N PRO A 171 -12.17 -10.27 3.19
CA PRO A 171 -11.60 -9.91 4.47
C PRO A 171 -10.64 -8.73 4.32
N ILE A 172 -10.83 -7.72 5.14
CA ILE A 172 -9.96 -6.55 5.20
C ILE A 172 -9.66 -6.28 6.67
N MET A 173 -8.39 -6.05 6.97
CA MET A 173 -7.96 -5.61 8.29
C MET A 173 -7.37 -4.22 8.19
N LEU A 174 -7.82 -3.32 9.04
CA LEU A 174 -7.30 -1.98 9.21
C LEU A 174 -6.56 -1.93 10.54
N LEU A 175 -5.27 -1.52 10.53
CA LEU A 175 -4.48 -1.31 11.73
C LEU A 175 -4.04 0.14 11.78
N GLY A 176 -4.11 0.73 12.97
CA GLY A 176 -3.96 2.17 13.17
C GLY A 176 -5.27 2.92 12.91
N ASN A 177 -5.37 4.09 13.50
CA ASN A 177 -6.57 4.91 13.41
C ASN A 177 -6.42 6.15 12.52
N TYR A 178 -5.21 6.38 11.98
CA TYR A 178 -4.90 7.51 11.10
C TYR A 178 -5.37 8.85 11.69
N ASP A 179 -4.74 9.24 12.79
CA ASP A 179 -5.10 10.45 13.57
C ASP A 179 -6.59 10.50 13.95
N GLY A 180 -7.14 9.36 14.35
CA GLY A 180 -8.52 9.24 14.79
C GLY A 180 -9.57 9.17 13.69
N ALA A 181 -9.19 9.11 12.41
CA ALA A 181 -10.14 9.07 11.30
C ALA A 181 -10.91 7.75 11.18
N PHE A 182 -10.32 6.64 11.67
CA PHE A 182 -10.91 5.30 11.60
C PHE A 182 -11.23 4.74 12.98
N LYS A 183 -12.36 4.05 13.08
CA LYS A 183 -12.71 3.25 14.23
C LYS A 183 -11.83 2.00 14.30
N THR A 184 -11.25 1.73 15.45
CA THR A 184 -10.38 0.59 15.71
C THR A 184 -10.90 -0.29 16.84
N GLY A 185 -10.30 -1.47 17.01
CA GLY A 185 -10.68 -2.40 18.07
C GLY A 185 -12.06 -3.04 17.89
N CYS A 186 -12.61 -3.03 16.69
CA CYS A 186 -13.94 -3.56 16.40
C CYS A 186 -13.92 -4.48 15.16
N PHE A 187 -14.91 -5.34 15.08
CA PHE A 187 -15.25 -6.10 13.88
C PHE A 187 -16.52 -5.49 13.28
N THR A 188 -16.45 -5.11 12.03
CA THR A 188 -17.60 -4.54 11.31
C THR A 188 -17.99 -5.45 10.17
N GLN A 189 -19.16 -6.05 10.26
CA GLN A 189 -19.78 -6.74 9.15
C GLN A 189 -20.65 -5.75 8.40
N LEU A 190 -20.32 -5.53 7.12
CA LEU A 190 -21.06 -4.61 6.29
C LEU A 190 -22.29 -5.31 5.71
N ASP A 191 -23.44 -4.68 5.88
CA ASP A 191 -24.69 -5.15 5.27
C ASP A 191 -24.76 -4.76 3.80
N GLY A 192 -25.36 -5.64 3.02
CA GLY A 192 -25.63 -5.41 1.60
C GLY A 192 -24.38 -5.50 0.72
N LYS A 193 -24.52 -5.00 -0.50
CA LYS A 193 -23.48 -5.04 -1.53
C LYS A 193 -22.62 -3.78 -1.41
N ARG A 194 -21.56 -3.84 -0.61
CA ARG A 194 -20.57 -2.76 -0.51
C ARG A 194 -19.38 -3.11 -1.38
N PRO A 195 -19.12 -2.38 -2.46
CA PRO A 195 -17.96 -2.62 -3.29
C PRO A 195 -16.67 -2.15 -2.61
N ILE A 196 -15.54 -2.77 -2.96
CA ILE A 196 -14.23 -2.41 -2.38
C ILE A 196 -13.84 -0.94 -2.64
N ASN A 197 -14.33 -0.35 -3.72
CA ASN A 197 -14.08 1.07 -4.00
C ASN A 197 -14.65 2.01 -2.92
N ALA A 198 -15.66 1.60 -2.17
CA ALA A 198 -16.16 2.36 -1.02
C ALA A 198 -15.11 2.44 0.11
N LEU A 199 -14.30 1.39 0.32
CA LEU A 199 -13.16 1.43 1.23
C LEU A 199 -12.12 2.47 0.76
N TYR A 200 -11.74 2.43 -0.50
CA TYR A 200 -10.77 3.40 -1.04
C TYR A 200 -11.33 4.83 -1.01
N THR A 201 -12.62 5.01 -1.22
CA THR A 201 -13.28 6.32 -1.03
C THR A 201 -13.19 6.78 0.44
N SER A 202 -13.33 5.87 1.41
CA SER A 202 -13.17 6.18 2.83
C SER A 202 -11.74 6.63 3.14
N ILE A 203 -10.74 5.92 2.60
CA ILE A 203 -9.32 6.25 2.78
C ILE A 203 -9.00 7.62 2.17
N LEU A 204 -9.46 7.89 0.95
CA LEU A 204 -9.25 9.18 0.30
C LEU A 204 -9.85 10.34 1.13
N ARG A 205 -11.06 10.18 1.64
CA ARG A 205 -11.69 11.20 2.48
C ARG A 205 -10.95 11.41 3.80
N ALA A 206 -10.53 10.33 4.45
CA ALA A 206 -9.73 10.40 5.66
C ALA A 206 -8.39 11.10 5.41
N SER A 207 -7.82 10.94 4.21
CA SER A 207 -6.60 11.62 3.78
C SER A 207 -6.81 13.08 3.32
N GLY A 208 -8.00 13.66 3.53
CA GLY A 208 -8.29 15.05 3.19
C GLY A 208 -8.61 15.30 1.70
N VAL A 209 -8.76 14.27 0.90
CA VAL A 209 -9.17 14.43 -0.51
C VAL A 209 -10.66 14.71 -0.58
N VAL A 210 -11.01 15.96 -0.84
CA VAL A 210 -12.40 16.42 -0.96
C VAL A 210 -12.91 16.31 -2.40
N GLY A 211 -14.24 16.19 -2.56
CA GLY A 211 -14.89 16.16 -3.87
C GLY A 211 -14.82 14.83 -4.59
N VAL A 212 -14.24 13.79 -3.98
CA VAL A 212 -14.25 12.43 -4.51
C VAL A 212 -15.31 11.61 -3.79
N ASP A 213 -16.43 11.40 -4.45
CA ASP A 213 -17.53 10.58 -3.92
C ASP A 213 -17.38 9.10 -4.27
N ARG A 214 -16.42 8.77 -5.12
CA ARG A 214 -16.26 7.42 -5.66
C ARG A 214 -14.85 7.19 -6.18
N TYR A 215 -14.16 6.17 -5.67
CA TYR A 215 -12.89 5.69 -6.23
C TYR A 215 -13.15 4.78 -7.42
N MET A 216 -13.58 5.36 -8.54
CA MET A 216 -13.95 4.62 -9.75
C MET A 216 -14.14 5.60 -10.91
N SER A 217 -13.78 5.22 -12.13
CA SER A 217 -14.09 6.00 -13.30
C SER A 217 -15.61 5.99 -13.59
N ASP A 218 -16.13 7.03 -14.22
CA ASP A 218 -17.56 7.13 -14.56
C ASP A 218 -18.04 5.95 -15.39
N LYS A 219 -17.21 5.48 -16.33
CA LYS A 219 -17.49 4.31 -17.16
C LYS A 219 -17.66 3.02 -16.33
N MET A 220 -16.81 2.84 -15.33
CA MET A 220 -16.89 1.68 -14.43
C MET A 220 -18.07 1.82 -13.46
N ALA A 221 -18.31 3.01 -12.97
CA ALA A 221 -19.44 3.31 -12.12
C ALA A 221 -20.78 2.99 -12.79
N ALA A 222 -20.96 3.41 -14.04
CA ALA A 222 -22.17 3.11 -14.81
C ALA A 222 -22.42 1.60 -14.97
N LYS A 223 -21.35 0.78 -14.99
CA LYS A 223 -21.45 -0.67 -15.16
C LYS A 223 -21.60 -1.44 -13.85
N PHE A 224 -20.95 -0.98 -12.78
CA PHE A 224 -20.78 -1.73 -11.53
C PHE A 224 -21.25 -0.97 -10.30
N ASP A 225 -21.98 0.12 -10.49
CA ASP A 225 -22.38 0.96 -9.37
C ASP A 225 -23.27 0.20 -8.38
N SER A 226 -22.73 -0.01 -7.22
CA SER A 226 -23.39 -0.60 -6.08
C SER A 226 -23.41 0.34 -4.87
N GLY A 227 -23.29 1.62 -5.11
CA GLY A 227 -23.35 2.66 -4.10
C GLY A 227 -22.15 3.61 -4.14
N ALA A 228 -22.43 4.88 -4.04
CA ALA A 228 -21.45 5.96 -3.91
C ALA A 228 -21.15 6.23 -2.43
N GLY A 229 -20.00 6.84 -2.20
CA GLY A 229 -19.59 7.32 -0.90
C GLY A 229 -18.75 6.35 -0.08
N PRO A 230 -18.30 6.82 1.08
CA PRO A 230 -17.47 6.06 1.99
C PRO A 230 -18.27 5.04 2.81
N ILE A 231 -17.57 4.13 3.44
CA ILE A 231 -18.10 3.23 4.46
C ILE A 231 -18.15 4.01 5.78
N LYS A 232 -19.31 4.53 6.13
CA LYS A 232 -19.48 5.35 7.33
C LYS A 232 -19.27 4.57 8.62
N GLU A 233 -19.51 3.27 8.59
CA GLU A 233 -19.42 2.37 9.74
C GLU A 233 -17.99 2.25 10.28
N ILE A 234 -16.98 2.47 9.44
CA ILE A 234 -15.55 2.40 9.82
C ILE A 234 -14.91 3.77 10.08
N LEU A 235 -15.61 4.86 9.77
CA LEU A 235 -15.14 6.22 10.03
C LEU A 235 -15.65 6.74 11.39
N THR A 236 -14.88 7.63 12.02
CA THR A 236 -15.25 8.32 13.28
C THR A 236 -16.17 9.49 13.04
#